data_fc427e7d1d7152a9ea3838f6318b42d0
#
_entry.id   fc427e7d1d7152a9ea3838f6318b42d0
#
_cell.length_a   1.000
_cell.length_b   1.000
_cell.length_c   1.000
_cell.angle_alpha   90.00
_cell.angle_beta   90.00
_cell.angle_gamma   90.00
#
_symmetry.space_group_name_H-M   'P 1'
#
loop_
_entity.id
_entity.type
_entity.pdbx_description
1 polymer ?
#
loop_
_entity_poly.entity_id
_entity_poly.type
_entity_poly.pdbx_seq_one_letter_code
_entity_poly.pdbx_strand_id
1 'polypeptide(L)'
;TIVRKPWVSIPFSMGRIIFLPMGKSKEAEEIFIKHEKAHIQSLHYIDVWCIEVMVRLLWFNPMLWVVRKHLRDLHEFEADRLVLAQGVDAHSYQCLLLEVASDECSILTNGFNQSFIRRRIREMKRKGVTVLGHWGKTSAILWGVTLVGASTIFALPEQNTVVIHIEKQITATG
;
A
#
# COMPACT_ATOMS: atom_id res chain seq x y z
N THR A 1 4.28 17.15 13.98
CA THR A 1 3.76 17.13 15.37
C THR A 1 3.67 15.68 15.85
N ILE A 2 4.09 15.41 17.09
CA ILE A 2 4.02 14.10 17.71
C ILE A 2 2.98 14.16 18.83
N VAL A 3 2.06 13.21 18.85
CA VAL A 3 0.96 13.12 19.83
C VAL A 3 0.99 11.74 20.48
N ARG A 4 1.02 11.69 21.80
CA ARG A 4 0.95 10.43 22.58
C ARG A 4 -0.43 10.28 23.18
N LYS A 5 -1.04 9.11 22.99
CA LYS A 5 -2.40 8.82 23.49
C LYS A 5 -2.48 7.40 24.06
N PRO A 6 -3.21 7.20 25.17
CA PRO A 6 -3.33 5.89 25.81
C PRO A 6 -4.18 4.89 25.01
N TRP A 7 -5.04 5.37 24.12
CA TRP A 7 -5.89 4.54 23.27
C TRP A 7 -5.20 4.13 21.95
N VAL A 8 -3.98 4.64 21.68
CA VAL A 8 -3.17 4.22 20.53
C VAL A 8 -2.39 2.98 20.95
N SER A 9 -2.68 1.84 20.33
CA SER A 9 -1.94 0.60 20.55
C SER A 9 -0.75 0.46 19.59
N ILE A 10 -0.91 0.95 18.36
CA ILE A 10 0.08 0.87 17.29
C ILE A 10 0.41 2.28 16.83
N PRO A 11 1.70 2.59 16.58
CA PRO A 11 2.08 3.85 15.96
C PRO A 11 1.42 4.01 14.61
N PHE A 12 1.01 5.23 14.28
CA PHE A 12 0.56 5.57 12.93
C PHE A 12 0.74 7.05 12.65
N SER A 13 0.80 7.41 11.38
CA SER A 13 0.85 8.80 10.95
C SER A 13 -0.34 9.18 10.08
N MET A 14 -0.83 10.40 10.28
CA MET A 14 -1.87 11.00 9.45
C MET A 14 -1.42 12.39 8.99
N GLY A 15 -1.15 12.54 7.71
CA GLY A 15 -0.58 13.75 7.14
C GLY A 15 0.79 14.07 7.76
N ARG A 16 0.88 15.11 8.61
CA ARG A 16 2.13 15.52 9.29
C ARG A 16 2.12 15.25 10.79
N ILE A 17 1.12 14.51 11.29
CA ILE A 17 0.97 14.19 12.71
C ILE A 17 1.30 12.71 12.90
N ILE A 18 2.15 12.41 13.89
CA ILE A 18 2.51 11.05 14.29
C ILE A 18 1.83 10.76 15.63
N PHE A 19 1.09 9.68 15.69
CA PHE A 19 0.46 9.18 16.90
C PHE A 19 1.27 8.02 17.46
N LEU A 20 1.58 8.06 18.76
CA LEU A 20 2.38 7.05 19.43
C LEU A 20 1.62 6.45 20.61
N PRO A 21 1.81 5.15 20.89
CA PRO A 21 1.35 4.51 22.11
C PRO A 21 2.08 5.11 23.32
N MET A 22 1.45 5.05 24.48
CA MET A 22 2.09 5.41 25.75
C MET A 22 2.73 4.16 26.40
N GLY A 23 3.78 4.39 27.18
CA GLY A 23 4.40 3.32 27.98
C GLY A 23 5.44 2.46 27.28
N LYS A 24 5.85 2.78 26.07
CA LYS A 24 6.98 2.14 25.40
C LYS A 24 8.31 2.78 25.80
N SER A 25 9.41 2.05 25.64
CA SER A 25 10.76 2.57 25.93
C SER A 25 11.11 3.74 25.01
N LYS A 26 12.06 4.59 25.42
CA LYS A 26 12.50 5.73 24.60
C LYS A 26 13.12 5.28 23.27
N GLU A 27 13.84 4.16 23.30
CA GLU A 27 14.46 3.56 22.13
C GLU A 27 13.40 3.08 21.14
N ALA A 28 12.35 2.42 21.63
CA ALA A 28 11.23 1.98 20.80
C ALA A 28 10.47 3.17 20.21
N GLU A 29 10.21 4.22 21.00
CA GLU A 29 9.58 5.45 20.49
C GLU A 29 10.41 6.11 19.38
N GLU A 30 11.73 6.17 19.53
CA GLU A 30 12.60 6.75 18.51
C GLU A 30 12.52 5.98 17.18
N ILE A 31 12.53 4.65 17.25
CA ILE A 31 12.39 3.79 16.06
C ILE A 31 11.02 4.00 15.40
N PHE A 32 9.95 4.04 16.18
CA PHE A 32 8.60 4.33 15.67
C PHE A 32 8.53 5.69 14.98
N ILE A 33 9.12 6.72 15.58
CA ILE A 33 9.14 8.07 14.99
C ILE A 33 9.90 8.06 13.66
N LYS A 34 11.02 7.35 13.55
CA LYS A 34 11.78 7.22 12.31
C LYS A 34 10.96 6.53 11.23
N HIS A 35 10.23 5.46 11.58
CA HIS A 35 9.36 4.73 10.67
C HIS A 35 8.20 5.60 10.16
N GLU A 36 7.47 6.25 11.07
CA GLU A 36 6.36 7.12 10.68
C GLU A 36 6.82 8.35 9.87
N LYS A 37 8.00 8.90 10.19
CA LYS A 37 8.61 9.95 9.37
C LYS A 37 8.94 9.46 7.97
N ALA A 38 9.38 8.22 7.80
CA ALA A 38 9.64 7.66 6.48
C ALA A 38 8.36 7.64 5.63
N HIS A 39 7.22 7.22 6.19
CA HIS A 39 5.93 7.29 5.51
C HIS A 39 5.54 8.70 5.08
N ILE A 40 5.76 9.69 5.97
CA ILE A 40 5.45 11.10 5.68
C ILE A 40 6.37 11.64 4.59
N GLN A 41 7.67 11.34 4.63
CA GLN A 41 8.66 11.82 3.67
C GLN A 41 8.46 11.22 2.28
N SER A 42 8.10 9.94 2.22
CA SER A 42 7.79 9.24 0.96
C SER A 42 6.38 9.52 0.44
N LEU A 43 5.60 10.36 1.12
CA LEU A 43 4.23 10.72 0.73
C LEU A 43 3.30 9.52 0.51
N HIS A 44 3.52 8.42 1.23
CA HIS A 44 2.76 7.17 1.09
C HIS A 44 1.24 7.37 1.20
N TYR A 45 0.80 8.37 1.97
CA TYR A 45 -0.63 8.69 2.11
C TYR A 45 -1.27 9.12 0.79
N ILE A 46 -0.51 9.78 -0.12
CA ILE A 46 -1.02 10.18 -1.44
C ILE A 46 -1.26 8.94 -2.29
N ASP A 47 -0.29 8.01 -2.33
CA ASP A 47 -0.41 6.76 -3.09
C ASP A 47 -1.59 5.92 -2.61
N VAL A 48 -1.77 5.83 -1.28
CA VAL A 48 -2.93 5.14 -0.69
C VAL A 48 -4.23 5.82 -1.08
N TRP A 49 -4.31 7.14 -1.04
CA TRP A 49 -5.49 7.89 -1.46
C TRP A 49 -5.83 7.63 -2.94
N CYS A 50 -4.84 7.70 -3.81
CA CYS A 50 -5.00 7.45 -5.23
C CYS A 50 -5.54 6.04 -5.51
N ILE A 51 -4.94 5.00 -4.91
CA ILE A 51 -5.39 3.62 -5.14
C ILE A 51 -6.78 3.37 -4.54
N GLU A 52 -7.12 3.97 -3.39
CA GLU A 52 -8.45 3.84 -2.79
C GLU A 52 -9.54 4.47 -3.67
N VAL A 53 -9.27 5.63 -4.30
CA VAL A 53 -10.18 6.24 -5.27
C VAL A 53 -10.33 5.34 -6.50
N MET A 54 -9.23 4.80 -7.04
CA MET A 54 -9.26 3.90 -8.19
C MET A 54 -10.07 2.63 -7.90
N VAL A 55 -9.87 2.00 -6.74
CA VAL A 55 -10.62 0.81 -6.33
C VAL A 55 -12.11 1.10 -6.18
N ARG A 56 -12.50 2.31 -5.75
CA ARG A 56 -13.92 2.68 -5.66
C ARG A 56 -14.55 2.94 -7.02
N LEU A 57 -13.83 3.59 -7.93
CA LEU A 57 -14.32 3.87 -9.28
C LEU A 57 -14.39 2.61 -10.15
N LEU A 58 -13.40 1.73 -10.01
CA LEU A 58 -13.24 0.51 -10.80
C LEU A 58 -13.34 -0.72 -9.89
N TRP A 59 -14.31 -0.73 -8.98
CA TRP A 59 -14.50 -1.76 -7.96
C TRP A 59 -14.64 -3.18 -8.53
N PHE A 60 -15.14 -3.31 -9.75
CA PHE A 60 -15.33 -4.57 -10.48
C PHE A 60 -14.02 -5.16 -11.03
N ASN A 61 -12.91 -4.39 -10.99
CA ASN A 61 -11.62 -4.87 -11.50
C ASN A 61 -10.79 -5.53 -10.39
N PRO A 62 -10.61 -6.86 -10.40
CA PRO A 62 -9.88 -7.57 -9.35
C PRO A 62 -8.38 -7.21 -9.30
N MET A 63 -7.79 -6.75 -10.41
CA MET A 63 -6.38 -6.37 -10.44
C MET A 63 -6.08 -5.18 -9.53
N LEU A 64 -6.99 -4.22 -9.41
CA LEU A 64 -6.80 -3.09 -8.51
C LEU A 64 -6.73 -3.51 -7.04
N TRP A 65 -7.46 -4.52 -6.63
CA TRP A 65 -7.39 -5.07 -5.29
C TRP A 65 -6.03 -5.72 -5.02
N VAL A 66 -5.47 -6.40 -6.02
CA VAL A 66 -4.11 -6.98 -5.94
C VAL A 66 -3.07 -5.88 -5.87
N VAL A 67 -3.14 -4.86 -6.74
CA VAL A 67 -2.23 -3.71 -6.73
C VAL A 67 -2.29 -2.97 -5.40
N ARG A 68 -3.50 -2.71 -4.86
CA ARG A 68 -3.71 -2.08 -3.56
C ARG A 68 -2.97 -2.80 -2.43
N LYS A 69 -3.05 -4.14 -2.41
CA LYS A 69 -2.34 -4.95 -1.41
C LYS A 69 -0.84 -4.84 -1.55
N HIS A 70 -0.31 -5.02 -2.77
CA HIS A 70 1.13 -4.95 -3.02
C HIS A 70 1.72 -3.56 -2.77
N LEU A 71 0.95 -2.51 -3.06
CA LEU A 71 1.37 -1.14 -2.79
C LEU A 71 1.60 -0.90 -1.30
N ARG A 72 0.68 -1.35 -0.44
CA ARG A 72 0.85 -1.27 1.02
C ARG A 72 2.07 -2.04 1.50
N ASP A 73 2.27 -3.27 1.01
CA ASP A 73 3.46 -4.06 1.34
C ASP A 73 4.75 -3.32 0.94
N LEU A 74 4.77 -2.70 -0.24
CA LEU A 74 5.92 -1.94 -0.75
C LEU A 74 6.23 -0.71 0.12
N HIS A 75 5.20 0.01 0.56
CA HIS A 75 5.36 1.17 1.46
C HIS A 75 6.05 0.76 2.77
N GLU A 76 5.66 -0.38 3.35
CA GLU A 76 6.29 -0.88 4.56
C GLU A 76 7.76 -1.27 4.33
N PHE A 77 8.06 -1.95 3.22
CA PHE A 77 9.45 -2.30 2.89
C PHE A 77 10.32 -1.08 2.65
N GLU A 78 9.77 -0.02 2.07
CA GLU A 78 10.49 1.23 1.88
C GLU A 78 10.73 1.95 3.20
N ALA A 79 9.71 2.07 4.06
CA ALA A 79 9.84 2.68 5.37
C ALA A 79 10.89 1.94 6.21
N ASP A 80 10.85 0.60 6.22
CA ASP A 80 11.84 -0.23 6.91
C ASP A 80 13.27 0.06 6.45
N ARG A 81 13.48 0.17 5.14
CA ARG A 81 14.80 0.51 4.58
C ARG A 81 15.28 1.89 4.99
N LEU A 82 14.39 2.87 4.99
CA LEU A 82 14.72 4.23 5.39
C LEU A 82 15.09 4.30 6.88
N VAL A 83 14.45 3.50 7.72
CA VAL A 83 14.81 3.36 9.14
C VAL A 83 16.21 2.76 9.29
N LEU A 84 16.49 1.66 8.59
CA LEU A 84 17.82 1.04 8.64
C LEU A 84 18.92 1.94 8.06
N ALA A 85 18.63 2.70 7.01
CA ALA A 85 19.56 3.68 6.44
C ALA A 85 19.90 4.84 7.42
N GLN A 86 19.06 5.09 8.43
CA GLN A 86 19.33 6.05 9.50
C GLN A 86 20.17 5.44 10.65
N GLY A 87 20.77 4.26 10.45
CA GLY A 87 21.69 3.64 11.40
C GLY A 87 21.02 2.89 12.55
N VAL A 88 19.72 2.61 12.47
CA VAL A 88 19.04 1.79 13.46
C VAL A 88 19.54 0.34 13.33
N ASP A 89 19.86 -0.28 14.47
CA ASP A 89 20.26 -1.69 14.47
C ASP A 89 19.15 -2.60 13.97
N ALA A 90 19.46 -3.41 12.96
CA ALA A 90 18.48 -4.25 12.30
C ALA A 90 17.86 -5.31 13.24
N HIS A 91 18.66 -5.84 14.18
CA HIS A 91 18.17 -6.84 15.13
C HIS A 91 17.17 -6.23 16.10
N SER A 92 17.55 -5.11 16.73
CA SER A 92 16.67 -4.37 17.67
C SER A 92 15.36 -3.96 16.98
N TYR A 93 15.42 -3.49 15.74
CA TYR A 93 14.24 -3.14 14.98
C TYR A 93 13.35 -4.36 14.68
N GLN A 94 13.92 -5.49 14.27
CA GLN A 94 13.17 -6.72 14.02
C GLN A 94 12.50 -7.25 15.29
N CYS A 95 13.18 -7.20 16.43
CA CYS A 95 12.59 -7.58 17.75
C CYS A 95 11.40 -6.68 18.09
N LEU A 96 11.52 -5.37 17.88
CA LEU A 96 10.43 -4.42 18.13
C LEU A 96 9.21 -4.70 17.22
N LEU A 97 9.41 -5.03 15.95
CA LEU A 97 8.32 -5.40 15.05
C LEU A 97 7.61 -6.68 15.48
N LEU A 98 8.36 -7.66 15.98
CA LEU A 98 7.79 -8.91 16.53
C LEU A 98 7.02 -8.66 17.83
N GLU A 99 7.53 -7.78 18.70
CA GLU A 99 6.84 -7.38 19.94
C GLU A 99 5.49 -6.75 19.61
N VAL A 100 5.45 -5.75 18.71
CA VAL A 100 4.21 -5.09 18.29
C VAL A 100 3.23 -6.10 17.68
N ALA A 101 3.72 -7.01 16.82
CA ALA A 101 2.87 -8.04 16.25
C ALA A 101 2.33 -9.04 17.26
N SER A 102 3.05 -9.29 18.38
CA SER A 102 2.59 -10.16 19.46
C SER A 102 1.55 -9.49 20.35
N ASP A 103 1.71 -8.19 20.59
CA ASP A 103 0.74 -7.39 21.35
C ASP A 103 -0.62 -7.30 20.61
N GLU A 104 -0.61 -7.29 19.27
CA GLU A 104 -1.82 -7.37 18.44
C GLU A 104 -2.47 -8.75 18.41
N CYS A 105 -1.86 -9.76 19.00
CA CYS A 105 -2.26 -11.16 18.91
C CYS A 105 -3.56 -11.45 19.70
N SER A 106 -4.59 -10.70 19.42
CA SER A 106 -5.98 -11.02 19.72
C SER A 106 -6.46 -12.05 18.69
N ILE A 107 -6.63 -13.21 19.14
CA ILE A 107 -7.27 -14.49 18.78
C ILE A 107 -7.69 -14.77 17.31
N LEU A 108 -7.94 -13.80 16.43
CA LEU A 108 -8.53 -14.06 15.11
C LEU A 108 -7.67 -13.71 13.87
N THR A 109 -6.51 -13.08 14.03
CA THR A 109 -5.68 -12.59 12.90
C THR A 109 -4.30 -13.23 12.76
N ASN A 110 -4.00 -14.25 13.55
CA ASN A 110 -2.64 -14.80 13.76
C ASN A 110 -1.89 -15.21 12.49
N GLY A 111 -2.54 -15.78 11.49
CA GLY A 111 -1.84 -16.33 10.32
C GLY A 111 -1.39 -15.27 9.31
N PHE A 112 -2.21 -14.24 9.08
CA PHE A 112 -1.93 -13.22 8.06
C PHE A 112 -0.89 -12.20 8.54
N ASN A 113 -0.96 -11.76 9.79
CA ASN A 113 -0.04 -10.78 10.34
C ASN A 113 1.39 -11.33 10.46
N GLN A 114 1.54 -12.57 10.95
CA GLN A 114 2.85 -13.24 11.02
C GLN A 114 3.52 -13.41 9.65
N SER A 115 2.76 -13.77 8.61
CA SER A 115 3.32 -13.93 7.27
C SER A 115 3.84 -12.61 6.72
N PHE A 116 3.15 -11.51 7.00
CA PHE A 116 3.54 -10.17 6.60
C PHE A 116 4.82 -9.68 7.31
N ILE A 117 4.89 -9.83 8.63
CA ILE A 117 6.09 -9.46 9.40
C ILE A 117 7.31 -10.29 8.94
N ARG A 118 7.15 -11.59 8.67
CA ARG A 118 8.22 -12.42 8.11
C ARG A 118 8.70 -11.90 6.75
N ARG A 119 7.80 -11.37 5.91
CA ARG A 119 8.18 -10.75 4.63
C ARG A 119 8.99 -9.47 4.85
N ARG A 120 8.57 -8.57 5.76
CA ARG A 120 9.32 -7.36 6.14
C ARG A 120 10.73 -7.72 6.60
N ILE A 121 10.88 -8.64 7.55
CA ILE A 121 12.19 -9.11 8.06
C ILE A 121 13.05 -9.67 6.94
N ARG A 122 12.47 -10.43 6.01
CA ARG A 122 13.20 -10.98 4.85
C ARG A 122 13.69 -9.87 3.91
N GLU A 123 12.86 -8.89 3.63
CA GLU A 123 13.22 -7.76 2.76
C GLU A 123 14.29 -6.86 3.39
N MET A 124 14.29 -6.67 4.71
CA MET A 124 15.37 -5.96 5.43
C MET A 124 16.72 -6.62 5.25
N LYS A 125 16.79 -7.96 5.11
CA LYS A 125 18.01 -8.71 4.89
C LYS A 125 18.54 -8.66 3.45
N ARG A 126 17.70 -8.25 2.49
CA ARG A 126 18.09 -8.16 1.07
C ARG A 126 18.93 -6.90 0.82
N LYS A 127 20.22 -7.07 0.60
CA LYS A 127 21.13 -5.98 0.20
C LYS A 127 20.88 -5.64 -1.29
N GLY A 128 20.75 -4.35 -1.60
CA GLY A 128 20.94 -3.86 -2.98
C GLY A 128 19.70 -3.70 -3.87
N VAL A 129 18.47 -3.77 -3.35
CA VAL A 129 17.32 -3.35 -4.16
C VAL A 129 17.15 -1.84 -4.02
N THR A 130 17.40 -1.12 -5.10
CA THR A 130 17.14 0.32 -5.19
C THR A 130 15.64 0.55 -5.04
N VAL A 131 15.26 1.37 -4.08
CA VAL A 131 13.86 1.83 -3.97
C VAL A 131 13.60 2.71 -5.20
N LEU A 132 12.63 2.34 -6.02
CA LEU A 132 12.13 3.25 -7.04
C LEU A 132 11.69 4.53 -6.32
N GLY A 133 12.30 5.66 -6.66
CA GLY A 133 11.91 6.95 -6.11
C GLY A 133 10.41 7.21 -6.31
N HIS A 134 9.85 8.16 -5.57
CA HIS A 134 8.44 8.51 -5.62
C HIS A 134 7.87 8.61 -7.06
N TRP A 135 8.64 9.21 -7.97
CA TRP A 135 8.28 9.33 -9.40
C TRP A 135 8.18 7.97 -10.13
N GLY A 136 8.97 6.98 -9.76
CA GLY A 136 8.91 5.65 -10.36
C GLY A 136 7.65 4.89 -9.92
N LYS A 137 7.19 5.11 -8.69
CA LYS A 137 5.96 4.48 -8.16
C LYS A 137 4.72 5.09 -8.77
N THR A 138 4.63 6.42 -8.81
CA THR A 138 3.50 7.14 -9.41
C THR A 138 3.37 6.84 -10.91
N SER A 139 4.49 6.74 -11.63
CA SER A 139 4.47 6.35 -13.04
C SER A 139 4.00 4.89 -13.23
N ALA A 140 4.44 3.95 -12.41
CA ALA A 140 4.00 2.56 -12.48
C ALA A 140 2.50 2.41 -12.19
N ILE A 141 1.97 3.17 -11.24
CA ILE A 141 0.52 3.21 -10.95
C ILE A 141 -0.25 3.81 -12.14
N LEU A 142 0.22 4.92 -12.70
CA LEU A 142 -0.39 5.55 -13.88
C LEU A 142 -0.40 4.60 -15.10
N TRP A 143 0.71 3.93 -15.38
CA TRP A 143 0.79 2.93 -16.46
C TRP A 143 -0.13 1.73 -16.20
N GLY A 144 -0.20 1.25 -14.97
CA GLY A 144 -1.14 0.20 -14.58
C GLY A 144 -2.60 0.59 -14.81
N VAL A 145 -2.97 1.81 -14.45
CA VAL A 145 -4.33 2.35 -14.65
C VAL A 145 -4.66 2.52 -16.14
N THR A 146 -3.72 3.02 -16.96
CA THR A 146 -3.94 3.19 -18.40
C THR A 146 -4.09 1.85 -19.11
N LEU A 147 -3.29 0.83 -18.77
CA LEU A 147 -3.40 -0.51 -19.34
C LEU A 147 -4.74 -1.18 -18.96
N VAL A 148 -5.17 -1.02 -17.72
CA VAL A 148 -6.45 -1.55 -17.24
C VAL A 148 -7.64 -0.79 -17.86
N GLY A 149 -7.55 0.53 -18.00
CA GLY A 149 -8.56 1.35 -18.68
C GLY A 149 -8.68 1.00 -20.16
N ALA A 150 -7.56 0.80 -20.84
CA ALA A 150 -7.55 0.37 -22.24
C ALA A 150 -8.18 -1.02 -22.43
N SER A 151 -7.92 -1.98 -21.53
CA SER A 151 -8.49 -3.31 -21.61
C SER A 151 -10.01 -3.35 -21.40
N THR A 152 -10.56 -2.44 -20.57
CA THR A 152 -12.01 -2.34 -20.39
C THR A 152 -12.72 -1.69 -21.58
N ILE A 153 -12.08 -0.72 -22.23
CA ILE A 153 -12.62 -0.10 -23.46
C ILE A 153 -12.62 -1.10 -24.61
N PHE A 154 -11.58 -1.93 -24.72
CA PHE A 154 -11.49 -2.98 -25.77
C PHE A 154 -12.44 -4.15 -25.53
N ALA A 155 -12.89 -4.37 -24.29
CA ALA A 155 -13.85 -5.43 -23.92
C ALA A 155 -15.31 -4.99 -24.04
N LEU A 156 -15.59 -3.73 -24.36
CA LEU A 156 -16.96 -3.31 -24.69
C LEU A 156 -17.35 -3.94 -26.03
N PRO A 157 -18.38 -4.81 -26.09
CA PRO A 157 -18.82 -5.38 -27.34
C PRO A 157 -19.24 -4.23 -28.27
N GLU A 158 -18.80 -4.32 -29.50
CA GLU A 158 -19.12 -3.37 -30.58
C GLU A 158 -20.63 -3.42 -30.85
N GLN A 159 -21.41 -2.71 -30.04
CA GLN A 159 -22.88 -2.67 -30.17
C GLN A 159 -23.33 -2.02 -31.50
N ASN A 160 -22.42 -1.31 -32.15
CA ASN A 160 -22.75 -0.65 -33.41
C ASN A 160 -22.99 -1.62 -34.56
N THR A 161 -22.42 -2.83 -34.54
CA THR A 161 -22.58 -3.81 -35.63
C THR A 161 -23.99 -4.40 -35.68
N VAL A 162 -24.62 -4.57 -34.52
CA VAL A 162 -25.99 -5.13 -34.42
C VAL A 162 -27.02 -4.12 -34.96
N VAL A 163 -26.87 -2.83 -34.64
CA VAL A 163 -27.80 -1.77 -35.09
C VAL A 163 -27.76 -1.64 -36.60
N ILE A 164 -26.56 -1.64 -37.24
CA ILE A 164 -26.38 -1.55 -38.68
C ILE A 164 -26.97 -2.77 -39.41
N HIS A 165 -26.87 -3.97 -38.82
CA HIS A 165 -27.48 -5.17 -39.42
C HIS A 165 -29.00 -5.14 -39.38
N ILE A 166 -29.61 -4.63 -38.30
CA ILE A 166 -31.07 -4.49 -38.18
C ILE A 166 -31.59 -3.45 -39.17
N GLU A 167 -30.91 -2.32 -39.30
CA GLU A 167 -31.28 -1.24 -40.22
C GLU A 167 -31.20 -1.68 -41.71
N LYS A 168 -30.17 -2.47 -42.06
CA LYS A 168 -30.06 -3.09 -43.39
C LYS A 168 -31.14 -4.13 -43.68
N GLN A 169 -31.59 -4.88 -42.72
CA GLN A 169 -32.69 -5.84 -42.92
C GLN A 169 -34.05 -5.15 -43.07
N ILE A 170 -34.30 -4.05 -42.39
CA ILE A 170 -35.53 -3.28 -42.50
C ILE A 170 -35.63 -2.61 -43.86
N THR A 171 -34.53 -2.06 -44.40
CA THR A 171 -34.50 -1.44 -45.72
C THR A 171 -34.53 -2.44 -46.89
N ALA A 172 -34.25 -3.71 -46.68
CA ALA A 172 -34.30 -4.75 -47.71
C ALA A 172 -35.68 -5.45 -47.81
N THR A 173 -36.59 -5.24 -46.89
CA THR A 173 -37.92 -5.83 -46.80
C THR A 173 -39.07 -4.86 -47.08
N GLY A 174 -38.81 -3.59 -47.37
CA GLY A 174 -39.78 -2.57 -47.79
C GLY A 174 -39.60 -2.19 -49.26
#